data_c71591ad1c5fb2864dbbfc56b64c0052
#
_entry.id   c71591ad1c5fb2864dbbfc56b64c0052
#
_cell.length_a   1.000
_cell.length_b   1.000
_cell.length_c   1.000
_cell.angle_alpha   90.00
_cell.angle_beta   90.00
_cell.angle_gamma   90.00
#
_symmetry.space_group_name_H-M   'P 1'
#
loop_
_entity.id
_entity.type
_entity.pdbx_description
1 polymer ?
#
loop_
_entity_poly.entity_id
_entity_poly.type
_entity_poly.pdbx_seq_one_letter_code
_entity_poly.pdbx_strand_id
1 'polypeptide(L)'
;MRTTKILLHTGALALSLIASQVMAAVSADEAAKLGTTLTPMGAEKAGNADGSIPAWTGGLPKNAGTADSKGFLSDPFASEKPLFTITAQNMDQYKDKLTPGQQAMFKRYPDTYKMPVYPSHRTATVPANVLEATRKNATTTKLLQGGNGLENFQVANPFPIPKDGLEVIWNHITRYRGGHVRRLVTQATPQVNGSYSLVYFQDEFVFRTDLKDYDASKPSNVLFYFKQRVTAPARLAGNVLLVHETLDQVKEPRLAWLYNAGQRRVRRAPQVSYDGPGTAADGLRTSDNLDMYNGAPDRYDWKLVGKQELYIPYNNYKMDDPKLKYSDIIKAGHLNQDLSRYELHRVWHVTATLKPGERHIYAKRDFYIDEDTWQAVAIDHYDGRGTLWRVAEAFNQYYYNYQVPWYTAETLYDLLSGRYLVLGLKNEEKSAYDFNYSASESDFTPAALRQEGVR
;
A
#
# COMPACT_ATOMS: atom_id res chain seq x y z
N MET A 1 64.53 -37.21 -44.23
CA MET A 1 64.12 -35.84 -43.96
C MET A 1 62.60 -35.80 -44.09
N ARG A 2 61.86 -35.77 -43.01
CA ARG A 2 60.39 -35.59 -42.95
C ARG A 2 60.10 -34.33 -42.20
N THR A 3 59.60 -33.34 -42.85
CA THR A 3 59.15 -32.05 -42.34
C THR A 3 57.74 -32.13 -41.79
N THR A 4 57.59 -31.94 -40.48
CA THR A 4 56.30 -31.90 -39.77
C THR A 4 55.76 -30.49 -39.76
N LYS A 5 54.62 -30.26 -40.37
CA LYS A 5 53.90 -28.97 -40.32
C LYS A 5 53.08 -28.91 -39.05
N ILE A 6 53.33 -27.90 -38.21
CA ILE A 6 52.53 -27.58 -37.03
C ILE A 6 51.40 -26.62 -37.49
N LEU A 7 50.15 -27.04 -37.36
CA LEU A 7 48.98 -26.16 -37.51
C LEU A 7 48.73 -25.47 -36.17
N LEU A 8 48.86 -24.13 -36.15
CA LEU A 8 48.32 -23.30 -35.05
C LEU A 8 46.82 -23.13 -35.24
N HIS A 9 46.04 -23.62 -34.26
CA HIS A 9 44.65 -23.29 -34.13
C HIS A 9 44.50 -22.05 -33.21
N THR A 10 44.19 -20.92 -33.78
CA THR A 10 43.76 -19.71 -33.06
C THR A 10 42.29 -19.86 -32.69
N GLY A 11 42.02 -20.23 -31.44
CA GLY A 11 40.70 -20.21 -30.87
C GLY A 11 40.33 -18.76 -30.50
N ALA A 12 39.36 -18.19 -31.21
CA ALA A 12 38.78 -16.91 -30.83
C ALA A 12 37.80 -17.15 -29.67
N LEU A 13 38.16 -16.71 -28.47
CA LEU A 13 37.26 -16.66 -27.31
C LEU A 13 36.30 -15.48 -27.51
N ALA A 14 35.05 -15.76 -27.88
CA ALA A 14 33.96 -14.77 -27.87
C ALA A 14 33.57 -14.51 -26.40
N LEU A 15 34.07 -13.43 -25.81
CA LEU A 15 33.53 -12.89 -24.56
C LEU A 15 32.15 -12.33 -24.86
N SER A 16 31.10 -13.06 -24.46
CA SER A 16 29.74 -12.56 -24.38
C SER A 16 29.66 -11.58 -23.21
N LEU A 17 29.79 -10.29 -23.49
CA LEU A 17 29.42 -9.22 -22.56
C LEU A 17 27.88 -9.30 -22.37
N ILE A 18 27.47 -9.93 -21.27
CA ILE A 18 26.13 -9.74 -20.76
C ILE A 18 26.09 -8.30 -20.25
N ALA A 19 25.69 -7.38 -21.10
CA ALA A 19 25.34 -6.03 -20.69
C ALA A 19 24.12 -6.14 -19.77
N SER A 20 24.34 -5.98 -18.46
CA SER A 20 23.26 -5.77 -17.50
C SER A 20 22.49 -4.55 -18.02
N GLN A 21 21.30 -4.76 -18.53
CA GLN A 21 20.40 -3.67 -18.91
C GLN A 21 20.08 -2.91 -17.61
N VAL A 22 20.73 -1.79 -17.41
CA VAL A 22 20.28 -0.75 -16.50
C VAL A 22 18.91 -0.34 -17.04
N MET A 23 17.83 -0.69 -16.36
CA MET A 23 16.46 -0.34 -16.74
C MET A 23 16.42 1.20 -16.84
N ALA A 24 16.40 1.71 -18.06
CA ALA A 24 16.41 3.13 -18.30
C ALA A 24 15.04 3.74 -17.98
N ALA A 25 15.02 4.94 -17.41
CA ALA A 25 13.86 5.81 -17.37
C ALA A 25 13.17 5.86 -18.75
N VAL A 26 11.88 6.21 -18.78
CA VAL A 26 11.16 6.29 -20.07
C VAL A 26 11.71 7.43 -20.94
N SER A 27 11.51 7.33 -22.26
CA SER A 27 11.89 8.38 -23.19
C SER A 27 11.09 9.67 -22.96
N ALA A 28 11.58 10.81 -23.46
CA ALA A 28 10.87 12.08 -23.40
C ALA A 28 9.49 11.99 -24.09
N ASP A 29 9.40 11.25 -25.21
CA ASP A 29 8.15 11.06 -25.95
C ASP A 29 7.13 10.21 -25.17
N GLU A 30 7.58 9.19 -24.43
CA GLU A 30 6.73 8.42 -23.53
C GLU A 30 6.27 9.30 -22.35
N ALA A 31 7.16 10.07 -21.73
CA ALA A 31 6.82 10.97 -20.64
C ALA A 31 5.85 12.10 -21.06
N ALA A 32 5.88 12.52 -22.34
CA ALA A 32 4.93 13.50 -22.89
C ALA A 32 3.46 13.01 -22.89
N LYS A 33 3.22 11.71 -22.73
CA LYS A 33 1.87 11.16 -22.56
C LYS A 33 1.23 11.55 -21.23
N LEU A 34 2.03 11.87 -20.21
CA LEU A 34 1.54 12.29 -18.89
C LEU A 34 0.82 13.65 -18.98
N GLY A 35 -0.45 13.66 -18.60
CA GLY A 35 -1.36 14.82 -18.72
C GLY A 35 -2.09 14.93 -20.06
N THR A 36 -1.76 14.10 -21.06
CA THR A 36 -2.42 14.04 -22.36
C THR A 36 -3.28 12.79 -22.52
N THR A 37 -2.72 11.68 -22.97
CA THR A 37 -3.40 10.37 -23.06
C THR A 37 -3.39 9.61 -21.75
N LEU A 38 -2.40 9.86 -20.91
CA LEU A 38 -2.35 9.39 -19.52
C LEU A 38 -2.72 10.55 -18.58
N THR A 39 -3.23 10.19 -17.40
CA THR A 39 -3.35 11.16 -16.30
C THR A 39 -1.94 11.62 -15.88
N PRO A 40 -1.78 12.74 -15.16
CA PRO A 40 -0.48 13.14 -14.65
C PRO A 40 0.17 12.11 -13.71
N MET A 41 -0.62 11.19 -13.14
CA MET A 41 -0.17 10.07 -12.29
C MET A 41 0.17 8.80 -13.07
N GLY A 42 -0.10 8.75 -14.39
CA GLY A 42 0.23 7.63 -15.27
C GLY A 42 -0.91 6.64 -15.57
N ALA A 43 -2.11 6.86 -15.04
CA ALA A 43 -3.28 6.08 -15.39
C ALA A 43 -3.77 6.40 -16.81
N GLU A 44 -4.51 5.49 -17.44
CA GLU A 44 -5.19 5.79 -18.71
C GLU A 44 -6.25 6.88 -18.48
N LYS A 45 -6.16 8.00 -19.21
CA LYS A 45 -7.09 9.11 -19.06
C LYS A 45 -8.49 8.79 -19.58
N ALA A 46 -8.58 8.07 -20.70
CA ALA A 46 -9.84 7.66 -21.29
C ALA A 46 -10.62 6.68 -20.41
N GLY A 47 -11.94 6.66 -20.55
CA GLY A 47 -12.79 5.61 -20.01
C GLY A 47 -12.57 4.27 -20.73
N ASN A 48 -13.21 3.21 -20.23
CA ASN A 48 -13.21 1.92 -20.92
C ASN A 48 -14.28 1.87 -22.05
N ALA A 49 -14.24 0.79 -22.83
CA ALA A 49 -15.04 0.70 -24.05
C ALA A 49 -16.55 0.70 -23.81
N ASP A 50 -17.03 0.11 -22.70
CA ASP A 50 -18.46 0.02 -22.35
C ASP A 50 -18.95 1.20 -21.49
N GLY A 51 -18.04 2.13 -21.12
CA GLY A 51 -18.36 3.31 -20.32
C GLY A 51 -18.56 3.04 -18.83
N SER A 52 -18.35 1.80 -18.35
CA SER A 52 -18.47 1.46 -16.94
C SER A 52 -17.34 2.05 -16.08
N ILE A 53 -16.19 2.35 -16.69
CA ILE A 53 -15.13 3.16 -16.10
C ILE A 53 -15.11 4.49 -16.87
N PRO A 54 -15.45 5.64 -16.25
CA PRO A 54 -15.48 6.93 -16.93
C PRO A 54 -14.06 7.44 -17.23
N ALA A 55 -13.96 8.41 -18.16
CA ALA A 55 -12.74 9.16 -18.36
C ALA A 55 -12.39 9.95 -17.09
N TRP A 56 -11.07 10.05 -16.79
CA TRP A 56 -10.61 10.90 -15.69
C TRP A 56 -10.68 12.39 -16.08
N THR A 57 -11.34 13.18 -15.25
CA THR A 57 -11.65 14.61 -15.53
C THR A 57 -10.95 15.56 -14.56
N GLY A 58 -9.94 15.10 -13.82
CA GLY A 58 -9.17 15.94 -12.88
C GLY A 58 -9.33 15.52 -11.41
N GLY A 59 -10.16 14.53 -11.12
CA GLY A 59 -10.49 14.09 -9.77
C GLY A 59 -11.52 14.99 -9.09
N LEU A 60 -11.83 14.72 -7.82
CA LEU A 60 -12.74 15.56 -7.04
C LEU A 60 -12.05 16.89 -6.64
N PRO A 61 -12.76 18.01 -6.71
CA PRO A 61 -12.25 19.29 -6.19
C PRO A 61 -12.17 19.26 -4.66
N LYS A 62 -11.33 20.14 -4.09
CA LYS A 62 -11.14 20.25 -2.63
C LYS A 62 -12.43 20.56 -1.85
N ASN A 63 -13.41 21.16 -2.48
CA ASN A 63 -14.71 21.53 -1.95
C ASN A 63 -15.84 20.58 -2.38
N ALA A 64 -15.53 19.34 -2.73
CA ALA A 64 -16.52 18.32 -3.13
C ALA A 64 -17.53 17.98 -2.01
N GLY A 65 -17.21 18.31 -0.77
CA GLY A 65 -18.05 18.15 0.40
C GLY A 65 -17.51 18.99 1.56
N THR A 66 -17.89 18.64 2.77
CA THR A 66 -17.51 19.33 4.01
C THR A 66 -16.76 18.39 4.95
N ALA A 67 -15.99 18.94 5.87
CA ALA A 67 -15.44 18.24 7.01
C ALA A 67 -16.17 18.66 8.29
N ASP A 68 -16.42 17.73 9.21
CA ASP A 68 -16.93 18.06 10.52
C ASP A 68 -15.85 18.64 11.44
N SER A 69 -16.20 19.01 12.68
CA SER A 69 -15.25 19.57 13.66
C SER A 69 -14.12 18.62 14.07
N LYS A 70 -14.26 17.33 13.78
CA LYS A 70 -13.23 16.29 14.03
C LYS A 70 -12.41 15.97 12.78
N GLY A 71 -12.75 16.56 11.62
CA GLY A 71 -12.07 16.36 10.34
C GLY A 71 -12.61 15.19 9.52
N PHE A 72 -13.72 14.54 9.91
CA PHE A 72 -14.36 13.52 9.08
C PHE A 72 -15.06 14.15 7.88
N LEU A 73 -14.87 13.54 6.72
CA LEU A 73 -15.38 14.06 5.47
C LEU A 73 -16.81 13.58 5.22
N SER A 74 -17.65 14.49 4.70
CA SER A 74 -18.94 14.09 4.16
C SER A 74 -18.76 13.22 2.91
N ASP A 75 -19.70 12.28 2.70
CA ASP A 75 -19.72 11.43 1.50
C ASP A 75 -20.29 12.20 0.30
N PRO A 76 -19.48 12.48 -0.74
CA PRO A 76 -19.97 13.14 -1.95
C PRO A 76 -20.99 12.33 -2.74
N PHE A 77 -21.09 11.04 -2.47
CA PHE A 77 -21.92 10.05 -3.17
C PHE A 77 -23.01 9.45 -2.29
N ALA A 78 -23.34 10.09 -1.17
CA ALA A 78 -24.30 9.58 -0.17
C ALA A 78 -25.69 9.24 -0.72
N SER A 79 -26.11 9.91 -1.81
CA SER A 79 -27.41 9.66 -2.47
C SER A 79 -27.41 8.46 -3.42
N GLU A 80 -26.23 7.92 -3.78
CA GLU A 80 -26.15 6.82 -4.72
C GLU A 80 -26.55 5.50 -4.10
N LYS A 81 -27.14 4.65 -4.93
CA LYS A 81 -27.49 3.27 -4.58
C LYS A 81 -26.62 2.31 -5.39
N PRO A 82 -26.40 1.08 -4.90
CA PRO A 82 -25.74 0.06 -5.69
C PRO A 82 -26.47 -0.16 -7.03
N LEU A 83 -25.69 -0.29 -8.11
CA LEU A 83 -26.20 -0.74 -9.41
C LEU A 83 -26.70 -2.18 -9.31
N PHE A 84 -25.94 -3.00 -8.60
CA PHE A 84 -26.26 -4.39 -8.26
C PHE A 84 -25.38 -4.82 -7.08
N THR A 85 -25.67 -6.01 -6.56
CA THR A 85 -24.88 -6.63 -5.49
C THR A 85 -24.39 -7.99 -5.97
N ILE A 86 -23.09 -8.23 -5.88
CA ILE A 86 -22.49 -9.55 -6.11
C ILE A 86 -22.66 -10.36 -4.83
N THR A 87 -23.12 -11.59 -4.98
CA THR A 87 -23.31 -12.58 -3.91
C THR A 87 -22.77 -13.94 -4.35
N ALA A 88 -22.72 -14.92 -3.47
CA ALA A 88 -22.30 -16.27 -3.84
C ALA A 88 -23.17 -16.89 -4.96
N GLN A 89 -24.44 -16.47 -5.08
CA GLN A 89 -25.39 -17.01 -6.06
C GLN A 89 -25.14 -16.47 -7.49
N ASN A 90 -24.56 -15.27 -7.63
CA ASN A 90 -24.33 -14.66 -8.95
C ASN A 90 -22.85 -14.37 -9.25
N MET A 91 -21.94 -14.73 -8.34
CA MET A 91 -20.50 -14.47 -8.44
C MET A 91 -19.91 -14.95 -9.79
N ASP A 92 -20.35 -16.10 -10.29
CA ASP A 92 -19.82 -16.66 -11.54
C ASP A 92 -20.02 -15.76 -12.76
N GLN A 93 -21.02 -14.87 -12.74
CA GLN A 93 -21.25 -13.88 -13.80
C GLN A 93 -20.20 -12.77 -13.80
N TYR A 94 -19.50 -12.58 -12.69
CA TYR A 94 -18.53 -11.48 -12.47
C TYR A 94 -17.11 -11.98 -12.20
N LYS A 95 -16.86 -13.30 -12.26
CA LYS A 95 -15.60 -13.91 -11.82
C LYS A 95 -14.35 -13.31 -12.52
N ASP A 96 -14.47 -12.87 -13.77
CA ASP A 96 -13.37 -12.29 -14.53
C ASP A 96 -13.01 -10.86 -14.04
N LYS A 97 -13.87 -10.25 -13.21
CA LYS A 97 -13.68 -8.95 -12.58
C LYS A 97 -13.51 -9.07 -11.04
N LEU A 98 -13.21 -10.27 -10.55
CA LEU A 98 -12.97 -10.57 -9.14
C LEU A 98 -11.59 -11.23 -8.97
N THR A 99 -10.88 -10.86 -7.90
CA THR A 99 -9.64 -11.57 -7.55
C THR A 99 -9.93 -13.00 -7.07
N PRO A 100 -8.97 -13.93 -7.15
CA PRO A 100 -9.11 -15.25 -6.51
C PRO A 100 -9.47 -15.16 -5.02
N GLY A 101 -8.92 -14.16 -4.32
CA GLY A 101 -9.23 -13.92 -2.92
C GLY A 101 -10.69 -13.52 -2.69
N GLN A 102 -11.23 -12.60 -3.47
CA GLN A 102 -12.64 -12.20 -3.39
C GLN A 102 -13.56 -13.39 -3.70
N GLN A 103 -13.25 -14.18 -4.72
CA GLN A 103 -14.00 -15.42 -5.02
C GLN A 103 -13.97 -16.42 -3.85
N ALA A 104 -12.83 -16.53 -3.16
CA ALA A 104 -12.70 -17.39 -1.99
C ALA A 104 -13.53 -16.87 -0.81
N MET A 105 -13.67 -15.55 -0.63
CA MET A 105 -14.53 -14.97 0.40
C MET A 105 -16.00 -15.32 0.18
N PHE A 106 -16.52 -15.24 -1.06
CA PHE A 106 -17.87 -15.69 -1.40
C PHE A 106 -18.09 -17.17 -1.10
N LYS A 107 -17.12 -18.03 -1.44
CA LYS A 107 -17.20 -19.47 -1.16
C LYS A 107 -17.18 -19.80 0.32
N ARG A 108 -16.40 -19.04 1.10
CA ARG A 108 -16.27 -19.26 2.55
C ARG A 108 -17.47 -18.75 3.33
N TYR A 109 -18.05 -17.62 2.90
CA TYR A 109 -19.16 -16.95 3.59
C TYR A 109 -20.34 -16.72 2.64
N PRO A 110 -20.95 -17.81 2.08
CA PRO A 110 -21.94 -17.70 1.00
C PRO A 110 -23.20 -16.96 1.40
N ASP A 111 -23.54 -16.97 2.68
CA ASP A 111 -24.78 -16.37 3.20
C ASP A 111 -24.61 -14.91 3.66
N THR A 112 -23.38 -14.47 3.91
CA THR A 112 -23.12 -13.17 4.56
C THR A 112 -22.23 -12.24 3.76
N TYR A 113 -21.27 -12.78 2.99
CA TYR A 113 -20.37 -11.96 2.18
C TYR A 113 -21.05 -11.51 0.89
N LYS A 114 -20.98 -10.23 0.62
CA LYS A 114 -21.53 -9.60 -0.58
C LYS A 114 -20.72 -8.37 -0.98
N MET A 115 -20.80 -7.98 -2.23
CA MET A 115 -20.14 -6.79 -2.73
C MET A 115 -21.17 -5.88 -3.40
N PRO A 116 -21.66 -4.82 -2.72
CA PRO A 116 -22.51 -3.81 -3.36
C PRO A 116 -21.65 -2.99 -4.35
N VAL A 117 -22.01 -3.03 -5.62
CA VAL A 117 -21.29 -2.34 -6.71
C VAL A 117 -22.00 -1.05 -7.08
N TYR A 118 -21.25 0.03 -7.09
CA TYR A 118 -21.72 1.38 -7.37
C TYR A 118 -21.15 1.90 -8.69
N PRO A 119 -21.71 3.01 -9.25
CA PRO A 119 -21.08 3.70 -10.35
C PRO A 119 -19.63 4.07 -10.03
N SER A 120 -18.73 3.89 -11.00
CA SER A 120 -17.31 4.21 -10.84
C SER A 120 -17.06 5.71 -10.88
N HIS A 121 -16.33 6.25 -9.90
CA HIS A 121 -15.89 7.63 -9.84
C HIS A 121 -14.37 7.69 -9.66
N ARG A 122 -13.69 8.23 -10.64
CA ARG A 122 -12.24 8.41 -10.63
C ARG A 122 -11.88 9.70 -9.88
N THR A 123 -11.97 9.62 -8.55
CA THR A 123 -11.93 10.76 -7.65
C THR A 123 -10.54 11.29 -7.35
N ALA A 124 -9.51 10.46 -7.55
CA ALA A 124 -8.18 10.76 -7.05
C ALA A 124 -7.43 11.79 -7.91
N THR A 125 -6.78 12.71 -7.24
CA THR A 125 -5.69 13.55 -7.72
C THR A 125 -4.77 13.88 -6.55
N VAL A 126 -3.65 14.54 -6.82
CA VAL A 126 -2.66 14.94 -5.80
C VAL A 126 -2.26 16.40 -6.04
N PRO A 127 -1.62 17.09 -5.08
CA PRO A 127 -1.18 18.47 -5.25
C PRO A 127 -0.27 18.66 -6.48
N ALA A 128 -0.29 19.86 -7.07
CA ALA A 128 0.41 20.19 -8.31
C ALA A 128 1.92 19.92 -8.24
N ASN A 129 2.55 20.20 -7.10
CA ASN A 129 3.98 19.94 -6.90
C ASN A 129 4.31 18.43 -6.92
N VAL A 130 3.38 17.57 -6.47
CA VAL A 130 3.52 16.10 -6.53
C VAL A 130 3.38 15.61 -7.97
N LEU A 131 2.45 16.20 -8.75
CA LEU A 131 2.30 15.90 -10.18
C LEU A 131 3.55 16.30 -10.97
N GLU A 132 4.11 17.46 -10.67
CA GLU A 132 5.36 17.93 -11.30
C GLU A 132 6.55 17.00 -10.99
N ALA A 133 6.71 16.62 -9.72
CA ALA A 133 7.73 15.67 -9.29
C ALA A 133 7.57 14.31 -9.99
N THR A 134 6.33 13.80 -10.10
CA THR A 134 6.02 12.55 -10.82
C THR A 134 6.44 12.64 -12.30
N ARG A 135 6.13 13.74 -12.96
CA ARG A 135 6.55 13.96 -14.36
C ARG A 135 8.08 13.95 -14.52
N LYS A 136 8.79 14.61 -13.62
CA LYS A 136 10.27 14.63 -13.61
C LYS A 136 10.83 13.23 -13.40
N ASN A 137 10.29 12.49 -12.42
CA ASN A 137 10.73 11.13 -12.10
C ASN A 137 10.64 10.19 -13.30
N ALA A 138 9.63 10.32 -14.16
CA ALA A 138 9.45 9.46 -15.32
C ALA A 138 10.71 9.34 -16.19
N THR A 139 11.48 10.42 -16.33
CA THR A 139 12.70 10.46 -17.16
C THR A 139 14.00 10.40 -16.38
N THR A 140 13.97 10.52 -15.04
CA THR A 140 15.19 10.64 -14.22
C THR A 140 15.40 9.50 -13.24
N THR A 141 14.30 8.95 -12.67
CA THR A 141 14.39 7.90 -11.65
C THR A 141 14.73 6.56 -12.26
N LYS A 142 15.60 5.81 -11.57
CA LYS A 142 15.99 4.45 -11.96
C LYS A 142 15.99 3.53 -10.77
N LEU A 143 15.75 2.24 -11.03
CA LEU A 143 16.02 1.21 -10.04
C LEU A 143 17.52 1.05 -9.84
N LEU A 144 17.96 0.93 -8.58
CA LEU A 144 19.31 0.50 -8.26
C LEU A 144 19.50 -0.96 -8.67
N GLN A 145 20.76 -1.39 -8.80
CA GLN A 145 21.07 -2.78 -9.12
C GLN A 145 20.39 -3.74 -8.13
N GLY A 146 19.71 -4.74 -8.65
CA GLY A 146 18.90 -5.68 -7.86
C GLY A 146 17.52 -5.15 -7.44
N GLY A 147 17.19 -3.89 -7.76
CA GLY A 147 15.86 -3.33 -7.57
C GLY A 147 15.48 -2.94 -6.13
N ASN A 148 16.42 -3.00 -5.18
CA ASN A 148 16.18 -2.72 -3.77
C ASN A 148 16.40 -1.27 -3.36
N GLY A 149 16.24 -0.36 -4.28
CA GLY A 149 16.38 1.08 -4.05
C GLY A 149 16.17 1.87 -5.32
N LEU A 150 16.14 3.20 -5.17
CA LEU A 150 15.90 4.16 -6.24
C LEU A 150 17.07 5.14 -6.34
N GLU A 151 17.46 5.45 -7.56
CA GLU A 151 18.40 6.50 -7.89
C GLU A 151 17.67 7.71 -8.47
N ASN A 152 18.12 8.91 -8.16
CA ASN A 152 17.54 10.20 -8.62
C ASN A 152 16.07 10.37 -8.22
N PHE A 153 15.72 9.93 -7.03
CA PHE A 153 14.37 10.00 -6.46
C PHE A 153 14.36 10.80 -5.16
N GLN A 154 13.30 11.58 -4.93
CA GLN A 154 13.06 12.29 -3.67
C GLN A 154 11.63 12.11 -3.17
N VAL A 155 10.64 12.29 -4.02
CA VAL A 155 9.21 12.31 -3.67
C VAL A 155 8.34 11.94 -4.86
N ALA A 156 7.10 11.61 -4.63
CA ALA A 156 6.04 11.27 -5.57
C ALA A 156 6.20 9.86 -6.19
N ASN A 157 5.62 9.62 -7.37
CA ASN A 157 5.71 8.32 -8.02
C ASN A 157 6.97 8.23 -8.86
N PRO A 158 7.82 7.20 -8.62
CA PRO A 158 9.08 7.05 -9.36
C PRO A 158 8.88 6.65 -10.82
N PHE A 159 7.87 5.80 -11.11
CA PHE A 159 7.66 5.17 -12.41
C PHE A 159 6.20 5.29 -12.89
N PRO A 160 5.71 6.50 -13.23
CA PRO A 160 4.31 6.66 -13.63
C PRO A 160 3.95 5.89 -14.92
N ILE A 161 4.95 5.45 -15.67
CA ILE A 161 4.83 4.56 -16.84
C ILE A 161 5.72 3.33 -16.59
N PRO A 162 5.27 2.38 -15.75
CA PRO A 162 6.11 1.27 -15.34
C PRO A 162 6.29 0.23 -16.45
N LYS A 163 7.47 -0.41 -16.46
CA LYS A 163 7.86 -1.45 -17.43
C LYS A 163 7.83 -2.85 -16.83
N ASP A 164 7.93 -2.96 -15.52
CA ASP A 164 7.93 -4.25 -14.80
C ASP A 164 7.18 -4.19 -13.47
N GLY A 165 7.06 -5.35 -12.82
CA GLY A 165 6.33 -5.47 -11.57
C GLY A 165 6.99 -4.76 -10.40
N LEU A 166 8.31 -4.66 -10.40
CA LEU A 166 9.05 -4.01 -9.32
C LEU A 166 8.88 -2.49 -9.36
N GLU A 167 8.82 -1.88 -10.56
CA GLU A 167 8.51 -0.46 -10.72
C GLU A 167 7.09 -0.13 -10.21
N VAL A 168 6.11 -1.01 -10.46
CA VAL A 168 4.75 -0.87 -9.92
C VAL A 168 4.74 -0.93 -8.38
N ILE A 169 5.50 -1.85 -7.80
CA ILE A 169 5.61 -1.97 -6.33
C ILE A 169 6.29 -0.75 -5.71
N TRP A 170 7.33 -0.22 -6.33
CA TRP A 170 7.95 1.02 -5.87
C TRP A 170 7.01 2.22 -5.93
N ASN A 171 6.15 2.31 -6.95
CA ASN A 171 5.09 3.32 -6.97
C ASN A 171 4.17 3.18 -5.77
N HIS A 172 3.78 1.95 -5.39
CA HIS A 172 2.96 1.73 -4.20
C HIS A 172 3.68 2.16 -2.92
N ILE A 173 4.94 1.74 -2.73
CA ILE A 173 5.72 2.04 -1.52
C ILE A 173 5.90 3.56 -1.34
N THR A 174 6.18 4.28 -2.43
CA THR A 174 6.53 5.71 -2.39
C THR A 174 5.38 6.67 -2.69
N ARG A 175 4.18 6.14 -3.02
CA ARG A 175 3.03 6.97 -3.39
C ARG A 175 2.74 8.09 -2.39
N TYR A 176 2.19 9.18 -2.87
CA TYR A 176 1.80 10.31 -2.03
C TYR A 176 0.68 9.92 -1.07
N ARG A 177 0.87 10.19 0.22
CA ARG A 177 -0.05 9.93 1.34
C ARG A 177 -0.18 11.16 2.24
N GLY A 178 -0.10 12.37 1.64
CA GLY A 178 -0.20 13.62 2.35
C GLY A 178 1.13 14.23 2.80
N GLY A 179 2.27 13.61 2.46
CA GLY A 179 3.61 14.07 2.86
C GLY A 179 3.89 13.83 4.35
N HIS A 180 2.98 14.26 5.20
CA HIS A 180 2.99 14.05 6.64
C HIS A 180 1.57 13.85 7.17
N VAL A 181 1.42 13.04 8.22
CA VAL A 181 0.13 12.80 8.85
C VAL A 181 0.30 12.26 10.27
N ARG A 182 -0.60 12.68 11.17
CA ARG A 182 -0.84 12.02 12.44
C ARG A 182 -2.21 11.36 12.43
N ARG A 183 -2.27 10.10 12.85
CA ARG A 183 -3.49 9.31 12.84
C ARG A 183 -3.79 8.76 14.22
N LEU A 184 -5.03 8.83 14.64
CA LEU A 184 -5.57 8.01 15.72
C LEU A 184 -6.34 6.89 15.07
N VAL A 185 -5.91 5.66 15.27
CA VAL A 185 -6.50 4.49 14.59
C VAL A 185 -6.64 3.32 15.53
N THR A 186 -7.64 2.51 15.26
CA THR A 186 -7.94 1.30 16.01
C THR A 186 -7.75 0.08 15.14
N GLN A 187 -7.16 -0.96 15.73
CA GLN A 187 -7.02 -2.28 15.15
C GLN A 187 -7.85 -3.28 15.94
N ALA A 188 -8.49 -4.20 15.23
CA ALA A 188 -9.19 -5.34 15.82
C ALA A 188 -8.73 -6.65 15.20
N THR A 189 -8.80 -7.72 16.01
CA THR A 189 -8.52 -9.11 15.59
C THR A 189 -9.74 -9.99 15.88
N PRO A 190 -10.83 -9.90 15.04
CA PRO A 190 -12.04 -10.65 15.26
C PRO A 190 -11.81 -12.16 15.19
N GLN A 191 -12.43 -12.85 16.15
CA GLN A 191 -12.47 -14.31 16.24
C GLN A 191 -13.62 -14.88 15.40
N VAL A 192 -13.63 -16.18 15.16
CA VAL A 192 -14.66 -16.86 14.37
C VAL A 192 -16.08 -16.62 14.91
N ASN A 193 -16.21 -16.51 16.24
CA ASN A 193 -17.50 -16.24 16.89
C ASN A 193 -17.91 -14.76 16.89
N GLY A 194 -17.10 -13.89 16.25
CA GLY A 194 -17.37 -12.45 16.18
C GLY A 194 -16.87 -11.63 17.38
N SER A 195 -16.32 -12.26 18.43
CA SER A 195 -15.68 -11.51 19.52
C SER A 195 -14.36 -10.89 19.06
N TYR A 196 -13.99 -9.72 19.58
CA TYR A 196 -12.74 -9.05 19.20
C TYR A 196 -12.15 -8.26 20.37
N SER A 197 -10.84 -8.02 20.25
CA SER A 197 -10.12 -7.09 21.11
C SER A 197 -9.68 -5.89 20.29
N LEU A 198 -9.73 -4.70 20.91
CA LEU A 198 -9.29 -3.46 20.28
C LEU A 198 -7.90 -3.07 20.77
N VAL A 199 -7.06 -2.61 19.86
CA VAL A 199 -5.80 -1.95 20.17
C VAL A 199 -5.80 -0.59 19.49
N TYR A 200 -5.50 0.44 20.27
CA TYR A 200 -5.55 1.84 19.84
C TYR A 200 -4.14 2.36 19.63
N PHE A 201 -3.95 3.05 18.51
CA PHE A 201 -2.66 3.61 18.13
C PHE A 201 -2.74 5.11 17.87
N GLN A 202 -1.64 5.79 18.15
CA GLN A 202 -1.28 7.05 17.53
C GLN A 202 -0.12 6.79 16.58
N ASP A 203 -0.35 6.98 15.29
CA ASP A 203 0.66 6.88 14.24
C ASP A 203 1.11 8.27 13.80
N GLU A 204 2.39 8.42 13.53
CA GLU A 204 3.00 9.59 12.90
C GLU A 204 3.84 9.13 11.71
N PHE A 205 3.54 9.69 10.55
CA PHE A 205 4.23 9.40 9.30
C PHE A 205 4.69 10.71 8.67
N VAL A 206 5.94 10.78 8.24
CA VAL A 206 6.50 11.96 7.57
C VAL A 206 7.52 11.53 6.53
N PHE A 207 7.34 11.92 5.27
CA PHE A 207 8.43 11.85 4.30
C PHE A 207 9.55 12.79 4.72
N ARG A 208 10.81 12.39 4.48
CA ARG A 208 11.95 13.22 4.86
C ARG A 208 11.86 14.62 4.27
N THR A 209 11.37 14.75 3.04
CA THR A 209 11.19 16.03 2.33
C THR A 209 10.15 16.96 2.96
N ASP A 210 9.29 16.42 3.83
CA ASP A 210 8.20 17.15 4.49
C ASP A 210 8.47 17.46 5.96
N LEU A 211 9.68 17.20 6.45
CA LEU A 211 10.12 17.64 7.77
C LEU A 211 10.23 19.17 7.82
N LYS A 212 9.91 19.78 8.97
CA LYS A 212 10.08 21.24 9.21
C LYS A 212 11.52 21.72 9.00
N ASP A 213 12.47 20.87 9.38
CA ASP A 213 13.91 21.12 9.35
C ASP A 213 14.59 20.40 8.17
N TYR A 214 13.81 20.07 7.13
CA TYR A 214 14.38 19.48 5.92
C TYR A 214 15.42 20.39 5.29
N ASP A 215 16.58 19.80 5.04
CA ASP A 215 17.70 20.46 4.38
C ASP A 215 18.19 19.60 3.21
N ALA A 216 17.93 20.06 1.99
CA ALA A 216 18.32 19.35 0.77
C ALA A 216 19.84 19.20 0.60
N SER A 217 20.65 20.05 1.27
CA SER A 217 22.11 19.98 1.22
C SER A 217 22.67 18.82 2.06
N LYS A 218 21.89 18.26 2.97
CA LYS A 218 22.29 17.14 3.83
C LYS A 218 21.88 15.82 3.17
N PRO A 219 22.83 15.01 2.68
CA PRO A 219 22.50 13.72 2.12
C PRO A 219 21.95 12.78 3.19
N SER A 220 20.91 12.02 2.85
CA SER A 220 20.33 10.99 3.72
C SER A 220 19.76 9.88 2.87
N ASN A 221 19.84 8.65 3.38
CA ASN A 221 19.23 7.48 2.78
C ASN A 221 17.80 7.23 3.33
N VAL A 222 17.29 8.09 4.21
CA VAL A 222 15.93 7.94 4.75
C VAL A 222 14.92 8.49 3.75
N LEU A 223 13.93 7.65 3.40
CA LEU A 223 12.79 8.01 2.57
C LEU A 223 11.70 8.66 3.42
N PHE A 224 11.29 7.98 4.50
CA PHE A 224 10.32 8.48 5.45
C PHE A 224 10.56 7.94 6.87
N TYR A 225 9.92 8.60 7.83
CA TYR A 225 9.86 8.20 9.22
C TYR A 225 8.45 7.73 9.55
N PHE A 226 8.35 6.64 10.30
CA PHE A 226 7.09 6.15 10.86
C PHE A 226 7.26 5.86 12.34
N LYS A 227 6.34 6.38 13.14
CA LYS A 227 6.29 6.14 14.57
C LYS A 227 4.89 5.73 14.97
N GLN A 228 4.77 4.61 15.67
CA GLN A 228 3.50 4.05 16.14
C GLN A 228 3.55 3.86 17.65
N ARG A 229 2.69 4.55 18.36
CA ARG A 229 2.52 4.40 19.80
C ARG A 229 1.21 3.69 20.13
N VAL A 230 1.27 2.65 20.95
CA VAL A 230 0.07 2.02 21.50
C VAL A 230 -0.47 2.92 22.62
N THR A 231 -1.74 3.33 22.53
CA THR A 231 -2.41 4.19 23.52
C THR A 231 -3.35 3.42 24.43
N ALA A 232 -3.89 2.30 23.97
CA ALA A 232 -4.72 1.37 24.73
C ALA A 232 -4.67 -0.04 24.10
N PRO A 233 -4.97 -1.12 24.82
CA PRO A 233 -5.34 -1.20 26.24
C PRO A 233 -4.12 -1.00 27.17
N ALA A 234 -4.37 -0.77 28.46
CA ALA A 234 -3.33 -0.44 29.45
C ALA A 234 -2.14 -1.42 29.47
N ARG A 235 -2.37 -2.72 29.25
CA ARG A 235 -1.31 -3.74 29.21
C ARG A 235 -0.30 -3.55 28.08
N LEU A 236 -0.65 -2.82 27.02
CA LEU A 236 0.19 -2.55 25.83
C LEU A 236 0.57 -1.07 25.71
N ALA A 237 -0.15 -0.18 26.42
CA ALA A 237 0.01 1.25 26.32
C ALA A 237 1.46 1.69 26.62
N GLY A 238 1.93 2.68 25.87
CA GLY A 238 3.28 3.23 25.99
C GLY A 238 4.35 2.45 25.21
N ASN A 239 4.04 1.30 24.60
CA ASN A 239 4.95 0.68 23.63
C ASN A 239 5.00 1.53 22.36
N VAL A 240 6.21 1.78 21.85
CA VAL A 240 6.41 2.60 20.65
C VAL A 240 7.32 1.87 19.67
N LEU A 241 6.89 1.79 18.41
CA LEU A 241 7.71 1.40 17.26
C LEU A 241 8.16 2.67 16.53
N LEU A 242 9.45 2.77 16.23
CA LEU A 242 10.03 3.77 15.34
C LEU A 242 10.66 3.06 14.14
N VAL A 243 10.38 3.54 12.94
CA VAL A 243 10.97 3.04 11.69
C VAL A 243 11.57 4.22 10.92
N HIS A 244 12.80 4.06 10.47
CA HIS A 244 13.38 4.84 9.40
C HIS A 244 13.39 3.96 8.14
N GLU A 245 12.52 4.29 7.20
CA GLU A 245 12.51 3.62 5.91
C GLU A 245 13.65 4.13 5.05
N THR A 246 14.44 3.24 4.49
CA THR A 246 15.58 3.61 3.66
C THR A 246 15.24 3.51 2.17
N LEU A 247 15.79 4.44 1.38
CA LEU A 247 15.58 4.48 -0.06
C LEU A 247 16.48 3.45 -0.78
N ASP A 248 17.75 3.39 -0.42
CA ASP A 248 18.69 2.37 -0.87
C ASP A 248 18.88 1.34 0.24
N GLN A 249 18.08 0.27 0.16
CA GLN A 249 18.06 -0.79 1.15
C GLN A 249 19.24 -1.77 1.05
N VAL A 250 20.01 -1.72 -0.05
CA VAL A 250 21.26 -2.47 -0.20
C VAL A 250 22.37 -1.79 0.60
N LYS A 251 22.45 -0.47 0.49
CA LYS A 251 23.43 0.34 1.23
C LYS A 251 23.15 0.31 2.73
N GLU A 252 21.89 0.45 3.11
CA GLU A 252 21.45 0.47 4.49
C GLU A 252 20.01 -0.09 4.58
N PRO A 253 19.81 -1.27 5.20
CA PRO A 253 18.49 -1.82 5.36
C PRO A 253 17.64 -0.94 6.29
N ARG A 254 16.31 -1.09 6.24
CA ARG A 254 15.38 -0.45 7.15
C ARG A 254 15.85 -0.48 8.59
N LEU A 255 15.82 0.65 9.26
CA LEU A 255 16.16 0.77 10.67
C LEU A 255 14.88 0.83 11.51
N ALA A 256 14.80 0.01 12.54
CA ALA A 256 13.67 0.04 13.45
C ALA A 256 14.08 -0.12 14.91
N TRP A 257 13.33 0.53 15.79
CA TRP A 257 13.49 0.46 17.23
C TRP A 257 12.15 0.27 17.92
N LEU A 258 12.17 -0.53 18.98
CA LEU A 258 11.03 -0.74 19.85
C LEU A 258 11.37 -0.19 21.24
N TYR A 259 10.53 0.73 21.72
CA TYR A 259 10.48 1.07 23.15
C TYR A 259 9.46 0.17 23.83
N ASN A 260 9.91 -0.54 24.88
CA ASN A 260 9.04 -1.35 25.73
C ASN A 260 8.76 -0.58 27.02
N ALA A 261 7.50 -0.22 27.25
CA ALA A 261 7.08 0.59 28.39
C ALA A 261 7.32 -0.13 29.72
N GLY A 262 7.09 -1.45 29.78
CA GLY A 262 7.30 -2.24 30.99
C GLY A 262 8.78 -2.34 31.41
N GLN A 263 9.69 -2.41 30.43
CA GLN A 263 11.14 -2.47 30.67
C GLN A 263 11.81 -1.10 30.65
N ARG A 264 11.12 -0.06 30.18
CA ARG A 264 11.63 1.30 29.95
C ARG A 264 12.93 1.32 29.11
N ARG A 265 12.99 0.46 28.09
CA ARG A 265 14.18 0.26 27.24
C ARG A 265 13.83 0.35 25.77
N VAL A 266 14.71 1.01 25.02
CA VAL A 266 14.72 0.99 23.55
C VAL A 266 15.63 -0.15 23.11
N ARG A 267 15.13 -0.98 22.18
CA ARG A 267 15.88 -2.04 21.53
C ARG A 267 15.76 -1.92 20.01
N ARG A 268 16.80 -2.28 19.31
CA ARG A 268 16.73 -2.38 17.84
C ARG A 268 15.87 -3.59 17.46
N ALA A 269 15.04 -3.43 16.42
CA ALA A 269 14.16 -4.47 15.88
C ALA A 269 14.59 -4.81 14.45
N PRO A 270 15.50 -5.79 14.25
CA PRO A 270 16.14 -6.01 12.95
C PRO A 270 15.27 -6.69 11.88
N GLN A 271 14.13 -7.29 12.25
CA GLN A 271 13.33 -8.13 11.33
C GLN A 271 12.00 -7.50 10.89
N VAL A 272 11.88 -6.19 10.90
CA VAL A 272 10.64 -5.50 10.52
C VAL A 272 10.45 -5.29 9.00
N SER A 273 11.33 -5.82 8.18
CA SER A 273 11.25 -5.69 6.71
C SER A 273 10.55 -6.85 6.00
N TYR A 274 10.24 -7.93 6.73
CA TYR A 274 9.77 -9.19 6.17
C TYR A 274 8.58 -9.75 6.96
N ASP A 275 8.55 -11.07 7.17
CA ASP A 275 7.46 -11.83 7.77
C ASP A 275 7.46 -11.89 9.31
N GLY A 276 8.26 -11.08 9.97
CA GLY A 276 8.11 -10.86 11.41
C GLY A 276 6.68 -10.45 11.77
N PRO A 277 6.19 -10.75 12.99
CA PRO A 277 4.81 -10.44 13.38
C PRO A 277 4.57 -8.92 13.41
N GLY A 278 3.45 -8.49 12.86
CA GLY A 278 2.98 -7.10 12.97
C GLY A 278 2.58 -6.75 14.41
N THR A 279 2.68 -5.48 14.78
CA THR A 279 2.36 -5.00 16.13
C THR A 279 0.93 -5.35 16.52
N ALA A 280 0.76 -6.08 17.63
CA ALA A 280 -0.53 -6.47 18.20
C ALA A 280 -1.51 -7.15 17.21
N ALA A 281 -0.99 -7.76 16.14
CA ALA A 281 -1.78 -8.32 15.05
C ALA A 281 -2.20 -9.79 15.28
N ASP A 282 -1.84 -10.37 16.42
CA ASP A 282 -2.19 -11.74 16.81
C ASP A 282 -1.86 -12.80 15.72
N GLY A 283 -0.70 -12.60 15.06
CA GLY A 283 -0.22 -13.46 13.97
C GLY A 283 -0.96 -13.30 12.63
N LEU A 284 -1.95 -12.43 12.52
CA LEU A 284 -2.75 -12.24 11.32
C LEU A 284 -2.08 -11.34 10.28
N ARG A 285 -1.04 -10.59 10.65
CA ARG A 285 -0.30 -9.69 9.77
C ARG A 285 1.20 -9.85 9.96
N THR A 286 1.94 -9.82 8.87
CA THR A 286 3.41 -9.70 8.86
C THR A 286 3.83 -8.23 8.90
N SER A 287 5.08 -7.95 9.29
CA SER A 287 5.62 -6.58 9.35
C SER A 287 5.62 -5.90 7.99
N ASP A 288 5.82 -6.64 6.90
CA ASP A 288 5.81 -6.11 5.54
C ASP A 288 4.40 -5.89 4.95
N ASN A 289 3.35 -6.32 5.64
CA ASN A 289 1.95 -6.02 5.28
C ASN A 289 1.43 -4.69 5.87
N LEU A 290 2.27 -3.84 6.45
CA LEU A 290 1.84 -2.49 6.84
C LEU A 290 1.50 -1.68 5.58
N ASP A 291 0.39 -0.91 5.62
CA ASP A 291 -0.07 -0.11 4.47
C ASP A 291 -0.25 -0.99 3.22
N MET A 292 -0.90 -2.14 3.39
CA MET A 292 -1.01 -3.25 2.46
C MET A 292 0.33 -3.93 2.17
N TYR A 293 1.33 -3.19 1.76
CA TYR A 293 2.70 -3.66 1.57
C TYR A 293 3.71 -2.54 1.75
N ASN A 294 4.66 -2.76 2.64
CA ASN A 294 5.83 -1.91 2.82
C ASN A 294 7.01 -2.78 3.30
N GLY A 295 7.47 -3.68 2.45
CA GLY A 295 8.56 -4.61 2.69
C GLY A 295 9.78 -4.34 1.81
N ALA A 296 10.91 -4.96 2.15
CA ALA A 296 12.04 -5.04 1.26
C ALA A 296 11.70 -5.98 0.09
N PRO A 297 11.87 -5.55 -1.18
CA PRO A 297 11.44 -6.34 -2.32
C PRO A 297 12.41 -7.47 -2.73
N ASP A 298 13.56 -7.58 -2.10
CA ASP A 298 14.72 -8.39 -2.48
C ASP A 298 14.48 -9.91 -2.50
N ARG A 299 13.55 -10.40 -1.67
CA ARG A 299 13.27 -11.85 -1.55
C ARG A 299 12.36 -12.41 -2.64
N TYR A 300 11.77 -11.55 -3.46
CA TYR A 300 10.78 -11.96 -4.47
C TYR A 300 11.24 -11.62 -5.89
N ASP A 301 10.84 -12.48 -6.82
CA ASP A 301 10.81 -12.16 -8.24
C ASP A 301 9.47 -11.49 -8.54
N TRP A 302 9.50 -10.31 -9.14
CA TRP A 302 8.34 -9.46 -9.38
C TRP A 302 7.98 -9.48 -10.86
N LYS A 303 6.81 -10.01 -11.20
CA LYS A 303 6.33 -10.09 -12.58
C LYS A 303 5.14 -9.17 -12.78
N LEU A 304 5.23 -8.25 -13.73
CA LEU A 304 4.08 -7.51 -14.23
C LEU A 304 3.23 -8.44 -15.10
N VAL A 305 2.01 -8.73 -14.67
CA VAL A 305 1.06 -9.55 -15.44
C VAL A 305 0.33 -8.69 -16.48
N GLY A 306 -0.02 -7.45 -16.11
CA GLY A 306 -0.71 -6.50 -16.96
C GLY A 306 -1.75 -5.69 -16.20
N LYS A 307 -2.63 -5.01 -16.93
CA LYS A 307 -3.78 -4.33 -16.37
C LYS A 307 -5.04 -5.21 -16.45
N GLN A 308 -5.91 -5.05 -15.46
CA GLN A 308 -7.20 -5.73 -15.39
C GLN A 308 -8.26 -4.73 -14.91
N GLU A 309 -9.52 -4.98 -15.24
CA GLU A 309 -10.67 -4.28 -14.69
C GLU A 309 -11.27 -5.13 -13.57
N LEU A 310 -11.22 -4.65 -12.33
CA LEU A 310 -11.70 -5.37 -11.16
C LEU A 310 -12.65 -4.51 -10.33
N TYR A 311 -13.61 -5.16 -9.65
CA TYR A 311 -14.38 -4.52 -8.58
C TYR A 311 -13.52 -4.43 -7.34
N ILE A 312 -13.18 -3.19 -6.96
CA ILE A 312 -12.30 -2.88 -5.84
C ILE A 312 -13.02 -1.99 -4.82
N PRO A 313 -12.66 -2.06 -3.52
CA PRO A 313 -13.17 -1.10 -2.55
C PRO A 313 -12.72 0.32 -2.91
N TYR A 314 -13.68 1.24 -3.16
CA TYR A 314 -13.37 2.59 -3.62
C TYR A 314 -14.40 3.59 -3.09
N ASN A 315 -13.97 4.82 -2.76
CA ASN A 315 -14.82 5.89 -2.23
C ASN A 315 -15.63 5.45 -0.99
N ASN A 316 -14.99 4.79 -0.02
CA ASN A 316 -15.62 4.17 1.15
C ASN A 316 -15.93 5.17 2.28
N TYR A 317 -16.52 6.33 1.95
CA TYR A 317 -16.89 7.36 2.93
C TYR A 317 -17.95 6.87 3.93
N LYS A 318 -18.88 6.01 3.49
CA LYS A 318 -19.91 5.43 4.36
C LYS A 318 -19.31 4.62 5.51
N MET A 319 -18.24 3.84 5.24
CA MET A 319 -17.54 3.09 6.27
C MET A 319 -16.83 4.00 7.28
N ASP A 320 -16.46 5.22 6.86
CA ASP A 320 -15.76 6.21 7.65
C ASP A 320 -16.69 7.17 8.43
N ASP A 321 -18.01 6.95 8.40
CA ASP A 321 -18.98 7.79 9.11
C ASP A 321 -18.72 7.74 10.62
N PRO A 322 -18.45 8.89 11.29
CA PRO A 322 -18.19 8.96 12.72
C PRO A 322 -19.39 8.61 13.60
N LYS A 323 -20.59 8.41 13.02
CA LYS A 323 -21.79 7.94 13.72
C LYS A 323 -21.77 6.43 13.93
N LEU A 324 -20.98 5.69 13.14
CA LEU A 324 -20.87 4.25 13.27
C LEU A 324 -20.03 3.88 14.48
N LYS A 325 -20.44 2.80 15.15
CA LYS A 325 -19.64 2.13 16.18
C LYS A 325 -18.78 1.04 15.54
N TYR A 326 -17.67 0.70 16.17
CA TYR A 326 -16.87 -0.44 15.70
C TYR A 326 -17.68 -1.73 15.62
N SER A 327 -18.65 -1.92 16.51
CA SER A 327 -19.59 -3.06 16.46
C SER A 327 -20.53 -3.06 15.24
N ASP A 328 -20.77 -1.92 14.61
CA ASP A 328 -21.53 -1.83 13.37
C ASP A 328 -20.71 -2.33 12.17
N ILE A 329 -19.38 -2.09 12.22
CA ILE A 329 -18.43 -2.38 11.15
C ILE A 329 -17.88 -3.81 11.27
N ILE A 330 -17.47 -4.23 12.47
CA ILE A 330 -16.83 -5.52 12.73
C ILE A 330 -17.89 -6.60 12.91
N LYS A 331 -17.86 -7.63 12.06
CA LYS A 331 -18.77 -8.79 12.15
C LYS A 331 -17.96 -10.10 12.20
N ALA A 332 -18.63 -11.20 12.47
CA ALA A 332 -18.01 -12.52 12.39
C ALA A 332 -17.59 -12.84 10.94
N GLY A 333 -16.37 -13.27 10.74
CA GLY A 333 -15.81 -13.68 9.45
C GLY A 333 -15.34 -12.56 8.54
N HIS A 334 -16.01 -11.41 8.49
CA HIS A 334 -15.63 -10.26 7.64
C HIS A 334 -16.27 -8.96 8.15
N LEU A 335 -15.89 -7.82 7.56
CA LEU A 335 -16.54 -6.53 7.83
C LEU A 335 -17.99 -6.54 7.34
N ASN A 336 -18.79 -5.65 7.91
CA ASN A 336 -20.17 -5.41 7.45
C ASN A 336 -20.17 -4.86 6.02
N GLN A 337 -20.49 -5.74 5.06
CA GLN A 337 -20.46 -5.41 3.63
C GLN A 337 -21.53 -4.40 3.20
N ASP A 338 -22.57 -4.15 4.01
CA ASP A 338 -23.55 -3.08 3.77
C ASP A 338 -22.94 -1.67 3.89
N LEU A 339 -21.78 -1.57 4.53
CA LEU A 339 -21.02 -0.32 4.66
C LEU A 339 -19.95 -0.16 3.59
N SER A 340 -19.67 -1.20 2.82
CA SER A 340 -18.66 -1.21 1.77
C SER A 340 -19.21 -0.63 0.47
N ARG A 341 -18.32 0.00 -0.29
CA ARG A 341 -18.57 0.45 -1.65
C ARG A 341 -17.51 -0.15 -2.56
N TYR A 342 -17.95 -0.90 -3.56
CA TYR A 342 -17.10 -1.43 -4.62
C TYR A 342 -17.40 -0.73 -5.93
N GLU A 343 -16.37 -0.44 -6.70
CA GLU A 343 -16.46 0.18 -8.01
C GLU A 343 -15.57 -0.57 -9.00
N LEU A 344 -15.92 -0.54 -10.28
CA LEU A 344 -15.07 -1.09 -11.34
C LEU A 344 -13.94 -0.11 -11.65
N HIS A 345 -12.70 -0.53 -11.48
CA HIS A 345 -11.50 0.25 -11.80
C HIS A 345 -10.45 -0.59 -12.51
N ARG A 346 -9.52 0.07 -13.23
CA ARG A 346 -8.34 -0.59 -13.76
C ARG A 346 -7.29 -0.72 -12.69
N VAL A 347 -6.71 -1.89 -12.59
CA VAL A 347 -5.61 -2.20 -11.67
C VAL A 347 -4.42 -2.78 -12.41
N TRP A 348 -3.23 -2.50 -11.92
CA TRP A 348 -2.03 -3.24 -12.27
C TRP A 348 -2.00 -4.54 -11.48
N HIS A 349 -1.88 -5.67 -12.18
CA HIS A 349 -1.66 -6.97 -11.55
C HIS A 349 -0.18 -7.31 -11.56
N VAL A 350 0.38 -7.51 -10.37
CA VAL A 350 1.79 -7.88 -10.16
C VAL A 350 1.84 -9.15 -9.33
N THR A 351 2.60 -10.14 -9.79
CA THR A 351 2.86 -11.37 -9.05
C THR A 351 4.26 -11.31 -8.42
N ALA A 352 4.34 -11.55 -7.13
CA ALA A 352 5.57 -11.74 -6.38
C ALA A 352 5.75 -13.23 -6.05
N THR A 353 6.81 -13.85 -6.55
CA THR A 353 7.16 -15.25 -6.27
C THR A 353 8.43 -15.29 -5.44
N LEU A 354 8.41 -16.00 -4.32
CA LEU A 354 9.56 -16.14 -3.43
C LEU A 354 10.74 -16.78 -4.19
N LYS A 355 11.90 -16.15 -4.14
CA LYS A 355 13.13 -16.65 -4.79
C LYS A 355 13.60 -17.96 -4.17
N PRO A 356 14.21 -18.85 -4.95
CA PRO A 356 14.83 -20.05 -4.42
C PRO A 356 15.87 -19.74 -3.32
N GLY A 357 15.75 -20.41 -2.19
CA GLY A 357 16.65 -20.22 -1.04
C GLY A 357 16.21 -19.12 -0.07
N GLU A 358 15.31 -18.22 -0.46
CA GLU A 358 14.76 -17.21 0.42
C GLU A 358 13.64 -17.77 1.32
N ARG A 359 13.37 -17.06 2.43
CA ARG A 359 12.37 -17.47 3.42
C ARG A 359 11.34 -16.36 3.64
N HIS A 360 10.09 -16.76 3.56
CA HIS A 360 8.93 -15.95 3.92
C HIS A 360 7.72 -16.88 4.14
N ILE A 361 6.77 -16.50 4.99
CA ILE A 361 5.56 -17.33 5.19
C ILE A 361 4.66 -17.35 3.94
N TYR A 362 4.75 -16.31 3.06
CA TYR A 362 4.05 -16.28 1.79
C TYR A 362 5.01 -16.65 0.66
N ALA A 363 4.78 -17.81 0.03
CA ALA A 363 5.58 -18.24 -1.12
C ALA A 363 5.24 -17.47 -2.40
N LYS A 364 4.00 -16.95 -2.48
CA LYS A 364 3.52 -16.14 -3.60
C LYS A 364 2.53 -15.11 -3.08
N ARG A 365 2.53 -13.93 -3.72
CA ARG A 365 1.51 -12.89 -3.54
C ARG A 365 1.10 -12.34 -4.89
N ASP A 366 -0.20 -12.14 -5.10
CA ASP A 366 -0.74 -11.41 -6.24
C ASP A 366 -1.23 -10.05 -5.74
N PHE A 367 -0.66 -8.99 -6.28
CA PHE A 367 -0.98 -7.59 -5.95
C PHE A 367 -1.87 -6.99 -7.02
N TYR A 368 -2.91 -6.32 -6.59
CA TYR A 368 -3.80 -5.53 -7.45
C TYR A 368 -3.71 -4.08 -7.00
N ILE A 369 -3.12 -3.24 -7.87
CA ILE A 369 -2.75 -1.86 -7.55
C ILE A 369 -3.56 -0.94 -8.43
N ASP A 370 -4.35 -0.06 -7.81
CA ASP A 370 -5.17 0.92 -8.52
C ASP A 370 -4.31 1.84 -9.40
N GLU A 371 -4.70 1.99 -10.67
CA GLU A 371 -3.91 2.80 -11.62
C GLU A 371 -3.97 4.30 -11.30
N ASP A 372 -5.05 4.78 -10.67
CA ASP A 372 -5.23 6.20 -10.37
C ASP A 372 -4.44 6.66 -9.14
N THR A 373 -4.20 5.79 -8.17
CA THR A 373 -3.65 6.15 -6.86
C THR A 373 -2.34 5.45 -6.51
N TRP A 374 -1.98 4.38 -7.23
CA TRP A 374 -0.89 3.46 -6.89
C TRP A 374 -1.08 2.75 -5.55
N GLN A 375 -2.28 2.79 -4.97
CA GLN A 375 -2.63 2.03 -3.77
C GLN A 375 -2.81 0.56 -4.12
N ALA A 376 -2.14 -0.35 -3.40
CA ALA A 376 -2.52 -1.75 -3.42
C ALA A 376 -3.91 -1.88 -2.79
N VAL A 377 -4.90 -2.30 -3.59
CA VAL A 377 -6.32 -2.35 -3.19
C VAL A 377 -6.74 -3.75 -2.77
N ALA A 378 -6.08 -4.76 -3.31
CA ALA A 378 -6.23 -6.15 -2.90
C ALA A 378 -4.89 -6.88 -3.02
N ILE A 379 -4.66 -7.87 -2.14
CA ILE A 379 -3.52 -8.76 -2.22
C ILE A 379 -3.96 -10.17 -1.84
N ASP A 380 -3.69 -11.12 -2.71
CA ASP A 380 -3.89 -12.54 -2.46
C ASP A 380 -2.58 -13.18 -2.01
N HIS A 381 -2.58 -13.80 -0.82
CA HIS A 381 -1.39 -14.39 -0.22
C HIS A 381 -1.48 -15.91 -0.25
N TYR A 382 -0.44 -16.57 -0.76
CA TYR A 382 -0.35 -18.02 -0.88
C TYR A 382 0.74 -18.59 0.02
N ASP A 383 0.44 -19.72 0.64
CA ASP A 383 1.39 -20.45 1.49
C ASP A 383 2.46 -21.21 0.66
N GLY A 384 3.39 -21.90 1.34
CA GLY A 384 4.46 -22.68 0.71
C GLY A 384 3.99 -23.89 -0.10
N ARG A 385 2.69 -24.25 -0.03
CA ARG A 385 2.07 -25.31 -0.83
C ARG A 385 1.29 -24.76 -2.02
N GLY A 386 1.29 -23.44 -2.19
CA GLY A 386 0.53 -22.76 -3.24
C GLY A 386 -0.96 -22.62 -2.93
N THR A 387 -1.38 -22.85 -1.68
CA THR A 387 -2.76 -22.66 -1.25
C THR A 387 -3.02 -21.19 -0.96
N LEU A 388 -4.11 -20.64 -1.48
CA LEU A 388 -4.58 -19.29 -1.13
C LEU A 388 -4.93 -19.30 0.37
N TRP A 389 -4.19 -18.51 1.13
CA TRP A 389 -4.27 -18.49 2.59
C TRP A 389 -4.94 -17.25 3.14
N ARG A 390 -4.48 -16.06 2.69
CA ARG A 390 -4.98 -14.79 3.20
C ARG A 390 -5.37 -13.86 2.07
N VAL A 391 -6.40 -13.06 2.34
CA VAL A 391 -6.91 -12.04 1.42
C VAL A 391 -6.84 -10.69 2.12
N ALA A 392 -6.15 -9.73 1.52
CA ALA A 392 -6.10 -8.37 2.02
C ALA A 392 -6.91 -7.45 1.11
N GLU A 393 -7.63 -6.49 1.69
CA GLU A 393 -8.31 -5.41 0.98
C GLU A 393 -8.06 -4.07 1.67
N ALA A 394 -7.85 -3.00 0.87
CA ALA A 394 -7.82 -1.63 1.34
C ALA A 394 -9.11 -0.92 0.92
N PHE A 395 -9.86 -0.42 1.88
CA PHE A 395 -11.10 0.32 1.65
C PHE A 395 -10.75 1.77 1.35
N ASN A 396 -10.50 2.04 0.06
CA ASN A 396 -9.99 3.32 -0.42
C ASN A 396 -10.96 4.45 -0.13
N GLN A 397 -10.39 5.57 0.28
CA GLN A 397 -11.05 6.86 0.44
C GLN A 397 -10.15 7.96 -0.08
N TYR A 398 -10.73 8.96 -0.73
CA TYR A 398 -10.01 10.14 -1.16
C TYR A 398 -10.30 11.31 -0.20
N TYR A 399 -9.25 11.79 0.48
CA TYR A 399 -9.33 12.95 1.36
C TYR A 399 -9.27 14.22 0.51
N TYR A 400 -10.43 14.58 -0.09
CA TYR A 400 -10.51 15.57 -1.17
C TYR A 400 -10.05 16.95 -0.73
N ASN A 401 -10.31 17.38 0.50
CA ASN A 401 -9.89 18.67 1.04
C ASN A 401 -8.37 18.86 1.09
N TYR A 402 -7.60 17.75 1.19
CA TYR A 402 -6.14 17.72 1.19
C TYR A 402 -5.55 17.18 -0.13
N GLN A 403 -6.37 16.69 -1.03
CA GLN A 403 -5.95 15.97 -2.25
C GLN A 403 -5.05 14.76 -1.94
N VAL A 404 -5.46 13.95 -0.97
CA VAL A 404 -4.71 12.77 -0.54
C VAL A 404 -5.53 11.50 -0.83
N PRO A 405 -5.11 10.65 -1.78
CA PRO A 405 -5.66 9.32 -1.94
C PRO A 405 -5.06 8.40 -0.88
N TRP A 406 -5.92 7.69 -0.14
CA TRP A 406 -5.52 6.69 0.83
C TRP A 406 -6.67 5.69 1.06
N TYR A 407 -6.74 5.13 2.27
CA TYR A 407 -7.83 4.26 2.70
C TYR A 407 -8.36 4.68 4.09
N THR A 408 -9.58 4.23 4.41
CA THR A 408 -10.13 4.36 5.77
C THR A 408 -9.85 3.12 6.62
N ALA A 409 -9.80 1.94 6.00
CA ALA A 409 -9.47 0.68 6.66
C ALA A 409 -8.71 -0.26 5.72
N GLU A 410 -7.89 -1.14 6.28
CA GLU A 410 -7.32 -2.31 5.60
C GLU A 410 -7.68 -3.59 6.37
N THR A 411 -7.90 -4.68 5.66
CA THR A 411 -8.23 -5.99 6.24
C THR A 411 -7.27 -7.06 5.76
N LEU A 412 -7.06 -8.08 6.60
CA LEU A 412 -6.44 -9.35 6.21
C LEU A 412 -7.32 -10.49 6.71
N TYR A 413 -8.02 -11.13 5.80
CA TYR A 413 -8.87 -12.30 6.07
C TYR A 413 -8.04 -13.57 6.00
N ASP A 414 -8.01 -14.36 7.07
CA ASP A 414 -7.34 -15.66 7.10
C ASP A 414 -8.36 -16.75 6.77
N LEU A 415 -8.25 -17.29 5.56
CA LEU A 415 -9.20 -18.28 5.02
C LEU A 415 -9.11 -19.64 5.73
N LEU A 416 -8.00 -19.96 6.41
CA LEU A 416 -7.85 -21.20 7.14
C LEU A 416 -8.48 -21.12 8.52
N SER A 417 -8.13 -20.09 9.28
CA SER A 417 -8.64 -19.91 10.65
C SER A 417 -10.04 -19.31 10.72
N GLY A 418 -10.50 -18.60 9.69
CA GLY A 418 -11.74 -17.83 9.70
C GLY A 418 -11.69 -16.57 10.55
N ARG A 419 -10.51 -16.21 11.04
CA ARG A 419 -10.23 -14.96 11.74
C ARG A 419 -9.81 -13.89 10.73
N TYR A 420 -9.85 -12.64 11.14
CA TYR A 420 -9.28 -11.57 10.34
C TYR A 420 -8.71 -10.44 11.20
N LEU A 421 -7.97 -9.57 10.56
CA LEU A 421 -7.51 -8.32 11.14
C LEU A 421 -8.15 -7.18 10.38
N VAL A 422 -8.58 -6.15 11.08
CA VAL A 422 -8.89 -4.83 10.51
C VAL A 422 -8.08 -3.76 11.21
N LEU A 423 -7.46 -2.88 10.44
CA LEU A 423 -6.64 -1.76 10.90
C LEU A 423 -7.10 -0.47 10.21
N GLY A 424 -7.01 0.64 10.91
CA GLY A 424 -7.31 1.97 10.37
C GLY A 424 -8.65 2.54 10.79
N LEU A 425 -9.47 1.76 11.50
CA LEU A 425 -10.75 2.24 12.01
C LEU A 425 -10.54 3.45 12.93
N LYS A 426 -11.35 4.50 12.74
CA LYS A 426 -11.26 5.74 13.50
C LYS A 426 -12.60 6.35 13.89
N ASN A 427 -13.71 5.67 13.56
CA ASN A 427 -15.07 6.17 13.75
C ASN A 427 -15.37 6.60 15.20
N GLU A 428 -14.82 5.90 16.20
CA GLU A 428 -14.96 6.23 17.62
C GLU A 428 -13.79 7.06 18.18
N GLU A 429 -12.85 7.47 17.31
CA GLU A 429 -11.74 8.31 17.71
C GLU A 429 -12.15 9.79 17.82
N LYS A 430 -11.31 10.56 18.53
CA LYS A 430 -11.57 11.98 18.74
C LYS A 430 -11.30 12.87 17.53
N SER A 431 -10.59 12.37 16.52
CA SER A 431 -10.31 13.06 15.27
C SER A 431 -10.08 12.09 14.12
N ALA A 432 -10.36 12.52 12.89
CA ALA A 432 -9.90 11.91 11.66
C ALA A 432 -8.39 12.08 11.47
N TYR A 433 -7.86 11.73 10.30
CA TYR A 433 -6.45 11.91 9.97
C TYR A 433 -6.08 13.40 9.93
N ASP A 434 -5.01 13.75 10.65
CA ASP A 434 -4.50 15.12 10.75
C ASP A 434 -3.34 15.32 9.75
N PHE A 435 -3.66 15.80 8.56
CA PHE A 435 -2.69 16.17 7.52
C PHE A 435 -2.05 17.56 7.74
N ASN A 436 -2.40 18.27 8.81
CA ASN A 436 -1.71 19.49 9.24
C ASN A 436 -0.60 19.20 10.27
N TYR A 437 -0.41 17.93 10.62
CA TYR A 437 0.68 17.49 11.50
C TYR A 437 2.03 17.94 10.93
N SER A 438 2.96 18.26 11.82
CA SER A 438 4.27 18.76 11.41
C SER A 438 5.31 18.34 12.45
N ALA A 439 6.46 17.86 12.00
CA ALA A 439 7.52 17.33 12.86
C ALA A 439 8.92 17.66 12.33
N SER A 440 9.89 17.54 13.21
CA SER A 440 11.32 17.66 12.92
C SER A 440 12.01 16.31 12.97
N GLU A 441 13.18 16.16 12.38
CA GLU A 441 13.95 14.91 12.40
C GLU A 441 14.23 14.43 13.85
N SER A 442 14.44 15.38 14.78
CA SER A 442 14.66 15.08 16.21
C SER A 442 13.52 14.31 16.89
N ASP A 443 12.27 14.44 16.36
CA ASP A 443 11.09 13.74 16.89
C ASP A 443 11.10 12.23 16.56
N PHE A 444 11.94 11.82 15.62
CA PHE A 444 12.08 10.45 15.13
C PHE A 444 13.42 9.81 15.51
N THR A 445 13.95 10.12 16.66
CA THR A 445 15.18 9.52 17.17
C THR A 445 14.91 8.43 18.21
N PRO A 446 15.78 7.42 18.38
CA PRO A 446 15.66 6.46 19.48
C PRO A 446 15.66 7.12 20.87
N ALA A 447 16.27 8.30 21.01
CA ALA A 447 16.24 9.08 22.26
C ALA A 447 14.84 9.68 22.53
N ALA A 448 14.15 10.17 21.50
CA ALA A 448 12.80 10.71 21.61
C ALA A 448 11.78 9.65 22.08
N LEU A 449 11.97 8.38 21.71
CA LEU A 449 11.08 7.28 22.15
C LEU A 449 11.01 7.13 23.66
N ARG A 450 12.11 7.39 24.38
CA ARG A 450 12.15 7.30 25.84
C ARG A 450 11.29 8.38 26.49
N GLN A 451 11.28 9.57 25.91
CA GLN A 451 10.51 10.71 26.44
C GLN A 451 9.00 10.52 26.22
N GLU A 452 8.62 9.90 25.10
CA GLU A 452 7.20 9.64 24.77
C GLU A 452 6.62 8.45 25.54
N GLY A 453 7.39 7.41 25.78
CA GLY A 453 6.93 6.23 26.52
C GLY A 453 6.75 6.45 28.03
N VAL A 454 7.22 7.57 28.58
CA VAL A 454 7.09 7.93 30.00
C VAL A 454 5.86 8.82 30.26
N ARG A 455 5.23 9.35 29.19
CA ARG A 455 3.99 10.14 29.25
C ARG A 455 2.80 9.25 28.92
#